data_918260d2f21814718af17988d11dafeb
#
_entry.id   918260d2f21814718af17988d11dafeb
#
_cell.length_a   1.000
_cell.length_b   1.000
_cell.length_c   1.000
_cell.angle_alpha   90.00
_cell.angle_beta   90.00
_cell.angle_gamma   90.00
#
_symmetry.space_group_name_H-M   'P 1'
#
loop_
_entity.id
_entity.type
_entity.pdbx_description
1 polymer ?
#
loop_
_entity_poly.entity_id
_entity_poly.type
_entity_poly.pdbx_seq_one_letter_code
_entity_poly.pdbx_strand_id
1 'polypeptide(L)'
;MTTESTTGADAAQKPARPRRKKQRKPQGQWAVDGREPLNDDERIKQEDPGFSVMQRIRDIYSKEGFDSIPAEDLAPRFKWVGMYTQRKQGLDGEKTSTLTNAELQDNYFMMRIRLDGGVVSSAGLRTIGEISEKHARNTADFTDRQNVQLHWIRIEDVPTIWDELAKVGLDSFFGCGDVPRVILGSPVAGIAKDEIIDGRPAIEKIKKELLPDPEFGN
;
A
#
# COMPACT_ATOMS: atom_id res chain seq x y z
N MET A 1 24.68 -63.57 -3.85
CA MET A 1 24.90 -62.36 -3.07
C MET A 1 23.74 -61.42 -3.31
N THR A 2 22.87 -61.39 -2.35
CA THR A 2 21.58 -60.70 -2.35
C THR A 2 21.80 -59.28 -1.86
N THR A 3 21.34 -58.30 -2.64
CA THR A 3 21.28 -56.90 -2.21
C THR A 3 19.86 -56.59 -1.77
N GLU A 4 19.69 -56.33 -0.48
CA GLU A 4 18.46 -55.82 0.11
C GLU A 4 18.20 -54.39 -0.28
N SER A 5 16.97 -54.13 -0.73
CA SER A 5 16.45 -52.81 -0.98
C SER A 5 15.79 -52.29 0.29
N THR A 6 16.30 -51.19 0.83
CA THR A 6 15.71 -50.47 1.96
C THR A 6 14.51 -49.65 1.50
N THR A 7 13.38 -49.99 2.04
CA THR A 7 12.08 -49.27 1.90
C THR A 7 12.15 -47.89 2.51
N GLY A 8 11.80 -46.87 1.69
CA GLY A 8 11.62 -45.49 2.12
C GLY A 8 10.42 -45.35 3.07
N ALA A 9 10.63 -44.63 4.15
CA ALA A 9 9.60 -44.32 5.13
C ALA A 9 8.51 -43.40 4.54
N ASP A 10 7.30 -43.85 4.65
CA ASP A 10 6.07 -43.16 4.27
C ASP A 10 5.86 -41.97 5.21
N ALA A 11 6.07 -40.74 4.67
CA ALA A 11 5.81 -39.49 5.41
C ALA A 11 4.29 -39.27 5.46
N ALA A 12 3.68 -39.66 6.58
CA ALA A 12 2.26 -39.42 6.84
C ALA A 12 1.89 -37.94 6.68
N GLN A 13 1.19 -37.59 5.60
CA GLN A 13 0.62 -36.27 5.37
C GLN A 13 -0.40 -35.96 6.49
N LYS A 14 -0.09 -34.94 7.30
CA LYS A 14 -1.04 -34.39 8.27
C LYS A 14 -2.32 -33.95 7.54
N PRO A 15 -3.51 -34.33 8.05
CA PRO A 15 -4.76 -33.94 7.42
C PRO A 15 -4.89 -32.41 7.40
N ALA A 16 -5.19 -31.85 6.22
CA ALA A 16 -5.42 -30.44 6.04
C ALA A 16 -6.58 -29.98 6.93
N ARG A 17 -6.33 -29.01 7.83
CA ARG A 17 -7.38 -28.40 8.65
C ARG A 17 -8.48 -27.85 7.74
N PRO A 18 -9.76 -28.13 8.02
CA PRO A 18 -10.85 -27.59 7.23
C PRO A 18 -10.80 -26.05 7.29
N ARG A 19 -10.61 -25.41 6.15
CA ARG A 19 -10.73 -23.96 6.05
C ARG A 19 -12.15 -23.57 6.48
N ARG A 20 -12.29 -22.93 7.63
CA ARG A 20 -13.52 -22.26 8.03
C ARG A 20 -13.88 -21.31 6.90
N LYS A 21 -14.95 -21.60 6.18
CA LYS A 21 -15.54 -20.62 5.24
C LYS A 21 -15.95 -19.41 6.08
N LYS A 22 -15.17 -18.31 6.01
CA LYS A 22 -15.64 -17.04 6.54
C LYS A 22 -16.97 -16.77 5.83
N GLN A 23 -18.07 -16.70 6.59
CA GLN A 23 -19.32 -16.17 6.05
C GLN A 23 -18.98 -14.78 5.51
N ARG A 24 -19.05 -14.63 4.19
CA ARG A 24 -18.96 -13.30 3.58
C ARG A 24 -20.15 -12.52 4.09
N LYS A 25 -19.91 -11.47 4.86
CA LYS A 25 -20.96 -10.47 5.12
C LYS A 25 -21.48 -10.01 3.75
N PRO A 26 -22.79 -9.85 3.58
CA PRO A 26 -23.31 -9.33 2.31
C PRO A 26 -22.57 -8.03 2.00
N GLN A 27 -21.85 -8.00 0.89
CA GLN A 27 -21.31 -6.74 0.39
C GLN A 27 -22.50 -5.96 -0.16
N GLY A 28 -22.91 -4.94 0.57
CA GLY A 28 -23.95 -4.05 0.08
C GLY A 28 -23.39 -3.11 -1.00
N GLN A 29 -24.25 -2.69 -1.87
CA GLN A 29 -23.99 -1.61 -2.81
C GLN A 29 -24.33 -0.25 -2.18
N TRP A 30 -23.98 -0.07 -0.91
CA TRP A 30 -24.37 1.13 -0.17
C TRP A 30 -23.89 2.43 -0.84
N ALA A 31 -22.70 2.41 -1.43
CA ALA A 31 -22.16 3.55 -2.17
C ALA A 31 -22.99 3.90 -3.42
N VAL A 32 -23.56 2.90 -4.08
CA VAL A 32 -24.41 3.09 -5.27
C VAL A 32 -25.85 3.42 -4.88
N ASP A 33 -26.36 2.80 -3.83
CA ASP A 33 -27.77 2.89 -3.41
C ASP A 33 -28.01 3.90 -2.27
N GLY A 34 -26.97 4.61 -1.80
CA GLY A 34 -27.05 5.54 -0.67
C GLY A 34 -27.36 4.86 0.67
N ARG A 35 -26.97 3.60 0.83
CA ARG A 35 -27.15 2.85 2.08
C ARG A 35 -26.06 3.20 3.11
N GLU A 36 -26.31 2.84 4.35
CA GLU A 36 -25.34 2.98 5.42
C GLU A 36 -24.04 2.15 5.13
N PRO A 37 -22.87 2.64 5.53
CA PRO A 37 -21.61 1.92 5.38
C PRO A 37 -21.66 0.57 6.08
N LEU A 38 -21.08 -0.44 5.45
CA LEU A 38 -21.13 -1.81 5.93
C LEU A 38 -20.06 -2.17 6.95
N ASN A 39 -19.02 -1.38 7.04
CA ASN A 39 -17.87 -1.64 7.91
C ASN A 39 -17.38 -0.36 8.59
N ASP A 40 -16.57 -0.53 9.61
CA ASP A 40 -16.08 0.59 10.43
C ASP A 40 -15.13 1.51 9.65
N ASP A 41 -14.32 0.98 8.74
CA ASP A 41 -13.40 1.79 7.93
C ASP A 41 -14.17 2.80 7.04
N GLU A 42 -15.29 2.38 6.48
CA GLU A 42 -16.13 3.25 5.65
C GLU A 42 -16.88 4.30 6.47
N ARG A 43 -17.33 3.94 7.66
CA ARG A 43 -17.94 4.91 8.58
C ARG A 43 -16.94 5.98 9.01
N ILE A 44 -15.71 5.59 9.34
CA ILE A 44 -14.62 6.51 9.70
C ILE A 44 -14.33 7.48 8.54
N LYS A 45 -14.40 7.02 7.29
CA LYS A 45 -14.19 7.86 6.11
C LYS A 45 -15.35 8.85 5.88
N GLN A 46 -16.59 8.45 6.17
CA GLN A 46 -17.73 9.36 6.08
C GLN A 46 -17.72 10.45 7.16
N GLU A 47 -17.28 10.12 8.37
CA GLU A 47 -17.19 11.08 9.46
C GLU A 47 -16.10 12.14 9.20
N ASP A 48 -14.97 11.72 8.59
CA ASP A 48 -13.85 12.60 8.31
C ASP A 48 -13.10 12.09 7.06
N PRO A 49 -13.08 12.87 5.96
CA PRO A 49 -12.45 12.48 4.70
C PRO A 49 -11.00 12.02 4.90
N GLY A 50 -10.59 10.99 4.16
CA GLY A 50 -9.26 10.39 4.32
C GLY A 50 -8.11 11.36 4.17
N PHE A 51 -8.25 12.39 3.31
CA PHE A 51 -7.22 13.40 3.14
C PHE A 51 -7.01 14.35 4.31
N SER A 52 -7.94 14.44 5.25
CA SER A 52 -7.76 15.23 6.47
C SER A 52 -6.54 14.77 7.27
N VAL A 53 -6.15 13.50 7.15
CA VAL A 53 -4.96 12.94 7.80
C VAL A 53 -3.66 13.60 7.33
N MET A 54 -3.59 14.11 6.10
CA MET A 54 -2.40 14.80 5.59
C MET A 54 -2.03 16.00 6.43
N GLN A 55 -3.03 16.81 6.78
CA GLN A 55 -2.80 17.98 7.61
C GLN A 55 -2.36 17.56 9.02
N ARG A 56 -2.99 16.54 9.58
CA ARG A 56 -2.60 16.01 10.90
C ARG A 56 -1.19 15.43 10.91
N ILE A 57 -0.78 14.76 9.82
CA ILE A 57 0.60 14.29 9.67
C ILE A 57 1.57 15.48 9.69
N ARG A 58 1.30 16.54 8.92
CA ARG A 58 2.17 17.73 8.86
C ARG A 58 2.23 18.51 10.15
N ASP A 59 1.10 18.68 10.84
CA ASP A 59 0.98 19.60 11.95
C ASP A 59 1.18 18.97 13.32
N ILE A 60 0.85 17.69 13.45
CA ILE A 60 0.82 16.96 14.72
C ILE A 60 1.79 15.78 14.71
N TYR A 61 1.49 14.74 13.91
CA TYR A 61 2.16 13.45 14.04
C TYR A 61 3.64 13.48 13.69
N SER A 62 4.04 14.32 12.72
CA SER A 62 5.47 14.50 12.38
C SER A 62 6.27 15.20 13.49
N LYS A 63 5.61 15.87 14.42
CA LYS A 63 6.24 16.60 15.53
C LYS A 63 6.19 15.83 16.85
N GLU A 64 5.09 15.12 17.08
CA GLU A 64 4.82 14.41 18.33
C GLU A 64 5.18 12.92 18.27
N GLY A 65 5.42 12.38 17.06
CA GLY A 65 5.87 11.02 16.84
C GLY A 65 4.74 10.00 16.73
N PHE A 66 5.13 8.74 16.53
CA PHE A 66 4.22 7.63 16.24
C PHE A 66 3.13 7.41 17.28
N ASP A 67 3.44 7.56 18.56
CA ASP A 67 2.51 7.30 19.66
C ASP A 67 1.36 8.33 19.74
N SER A 68 1.47 9.45 19.02
CA SER A 68 0.41 10.47 18.94
C SER A 68 -0.71 10.10 17.95
N ILE A 69 -0.53 9.05 17.15
CA ILE A 69 -1.43 8.69 16.05
C ILE A 69 -2.59 7.84 16.57
N PRO A 70 -3.85 8.30 16.49
CA PRO A 70 -5.00 7.49 16.88
C PRO A 70 -5.23 6.33 15.91
N ALA A 71 -5.87 5.27 16.40
CA ALA A 71 -6.11 4.05 15.65
C ALA A 71 -6.94 4.27 14.38
N GLU A 72 -7.88 5.21 14.42
CA GLU A 72 -8.75 5.59 13.31
C GLU A 72 -7.99 6.24 12.15
N ASP A 73 -6.86 6.89 12.45
CA ASP A 73 -5.98 7.41 11.41
C ASP A 73 -4.98 6.35 10.95
N LEU A 74 -4.39 5.64 11.91
CA LEU A 74 -3.28 4.72 11.66
C LEU A 74 -3.63 3.59 10.68
N ALA A 75 -4.81 3.01 10.78
CA ALA A 75 -5.21 1.87 9.96
C ALA A 75 -6.01 2.29 8.72
N PRO A 76 -7.18 2.97 8.81
CA PRO A 76 -7.97 3.30 7.62
C PRO A 76 -7.42 4.49 6.82
N ARG A 77 -7.14 5.64 7.47
CA ARG A 77 -6.84 6.89 6.75
C ARG A 77 -5.42 6.95 6.18
N PHE A 78 -4.42 6.37 6.85
CA PHE A 78 -3.05 6.33 6.33
C PHE A 78 -2.94 5.61 4.99
N LYS A 79 -3.82 4.65 4.71
CA LYS A 79 -3.87 3.98 3.41
C LYS A 79 -4.13 4.94 2.25
N TRP A 80 -4.88 6.01 2.47
CA TRP A 80 -5.19 7.00 1.43
C TRP A 80 -3.97 7.80 1.00
N VAL A 81 -3.08 8.04 1.93
CA VAL A 81 -1.81 8.69 1.66
C VAL A 81 -0.70 7.69 1.31
N GLY A 82 -1.08 6.46 0.98
CA GLY A 82 -0.16 5.43 0.51
C GLY A 82 0.71 4.82 1.59
N MET A 83 0.31 4.91 2.85
CA MET A 83 1.10 4.45 3.99
C MET A 83 0.44 3.29 4.74
N TYR A 84 1.28 2.40 5.25
CA TYR A 84 0.91 1.31 6.15
C TYR A 84 1.93 1.17 7.25
N THR A 85 1.49 0.81 8.45
CA THR A 85 2.42 0.36 9.48
C THR A 85 3.20 -0.87 9.01
N GLN A 86 4.49 -0.86 9.27
CA GLN A 86 5.36 -1.98 8.92
C GLN A 86 5.29 -3.05 10.00
N ARG A 87 5.32 -4.32 9.59
CA ARG A 87 5.42 -5.43 10.54
C ARG A 87 6.84 -5.55 11.07
N LYS A 88 6.95 -5.88 12.34
CA LYS A 88 8.24 -6.21 12.97
C LYS A 88 8.92 -7.36 12.22
N GLN A 89 10.21 -7.23 12.01
CA GLN A 89 11.01 -8.27 11.39
C GLN A 89 11.21 -9.46 12.33
N GLY A 90 11.40 -10.64 11.76
CA GLY A 90 11.70 -11.86 12.52
C GLY A 90 10.52 -12.47 13.26
N LEU A 91 9.30 -12.00 12.99
CA LEU A 91 8.11 -12.66 13.55
C LEU A 91 7.86 -13.99 12.85
N ASP A 92 7.70 -15.04 13.67
CA ASP A 92 7.33 -16.36 13.19
C ASP A 92 5.94 -16.31 12.55
N GLY A 93 5.85 -16.72 11.29
CA GLY A 93 4.61 -16.74 10.53
C GLY A 93 3.51 -17.58 11.16
N GLU A 94 3.85 -18.64 11.91
CA GLU A 94 2.88 -19.48 12.62
C GLU A 94 2.27 -18.75 13.82
N LYS A 95 3.01 -17.84 14.44
CA LYS A 95 2.57 -17.08 15.62
C LYS A 95 1.83 -15.78 15.26
N THR A 96 1.92 -15.30 14.04
CA THR A 96 1.30 -14.01 13.63
C THR A 96 -0.21 -13.97 13.85
N SER A 97 -0.90 -15.11 13.82
CA SER A 97 -2.34 -15.19 14.08
C SER A 97 -2.74 -15.07 15.56
N THR A 98 -1.78 -15.15 16.48
CA THR A 98 -2.00 -15.08 17.93
C THR A 98 -1.54 -13.78 18.55
N LEU A 99 -0.80 -12.97 17.79
CA LEU A 99 -0.27 -11.67 18.25
C LEU A 99 -1.29 -10.57 18.06
N THR A 100 -1.26 -9.60 18.96
CA THR A 100 -2.01 -8.34 18.83
C THR A 100 -1.39 -7.45 17.76
N ASN A 101 -2.13 -6.45 17.28
CA ASN A 101 -1.59 -5.48 16.32
C ASN A 101 -0.35 -4.75 16.87
N ALA A 102 -0.33 -4.39 18.14
CA ALA A 102 0.81 -3.73 18.77
C ALA A 102 2.08 -4.63 18.82
N GLU A 103 1.90 -5.94 18.94
CA GLU A 103 3.00 -6.90 18.90
C GLU A 103 3.49 -7.16 17.47
N LEU A 104 2.59 -7.06 16.48
CA LEU A 104 2.88 -7.29 15.07
C LEU A 104 3.53 -6.10 14.38
N GLN A 105 3.18 -4.87 14.76
CA GLN A 105 3.57 -3.65 14.06
C GLN A 105 4.82 -3.03 14.68
N ASP A 106 5.64 -2.45 13.81
CA ASP A 106 6.76 -1.60 14.18
C ASP A 106 6.34 -0.12 14.12
N ASN A 107 7.09 0.78 14.76
CA ASN A 107 6.85 2.22 14.73
C ASN A 107 7.39 2.88 13.44
N TYR A 108 7.34 2.14 12.36
CA TYR A 108 7.72 2.55 11.02
C TYR A 108 6.60 2.32 10.03
N PHE A 109 6.68 3.01 8.91
CA PHE A 109 5.74 2.87 7.83
C PHE A 109 6.41 2.32 6.56
N MET A 110 5.65 1.56 5.80
CA MET A 110 5.85 1.39 4.38
C MET A 110 5.12 2.54 3.68
N MET A 111 5.80 3.23 2.77
CA MET A 111 5.21 4.24 1.89
C MET A 111 5.25 3.74 0.45
N ARG A 112 4.15 3.90 -0.26
CA ARG A 112 4.05 3.52 -1.66
C ARG A 112 4.02 4.76 -2.54
N ILE A 113 5.05 4.92 -3.37
CA ILE A 113 5.11 5.96 -4.39
C ILE A 113 4.38 5.45 -5.62
N ARG A 114 3.43 6.23 -6.09
CA ARG A 114 2.59 5.87 -7.22
C ARG A 114 3.26 6.24 -8.55
N LEU A 115 3.26 5.28 -9.50
CA LEU A 115 3.74 5.47 -10.86
C LEU A 115 2.66 5.01 -11.85
N ASP A 116 1.76 5.92 -12.24
CA ASP A 116 0.69 5.58 -13.17
C ASP A 116 1.26 5.21 -14.54
N GLY A 117 0.84 4.04 -15.06
CA GLY A 117 1.40 3.45 -16.28
C GLY A 117 2.83 2.95 -16.14
N GLY A 118 3.40 2.96 -14.94
CA GLY A 118 4.78 2.52 -14.68
C GLY A 118 5.87 3.49 -15.15
N VAL A 119 5.49 4.70 -15.58
CA VAL A 119 6.44 5.68 -16.10
C VAL A 119 7.05 6.49 -14.96
N VAL A 120 8.36 6.57 -14.95
CA VAL A 120 9.12 7.43 -14.03
C VAL A 120 10.22 8.17 -14.79
N SER A 121 10.38 9.46 -14.54
CA SER A 121 11.47 10.24 -15.11
C SER A 121 12.81 9.90 -14.44
N SER A 122 13.92 10.16 -15.09
CA SER A 122 15.25 10.00 -14.49
C SER A 122 15.43 10.89 -13.26
N ALA A 123 14.82 12.07 -13.24
CA ALA A 123 14.79 12.93 -12.06
C ALA A 123 13.99 12.29 -10.92
N GLY A 124 12.79 11.76 -11.22
CA GLY A 124 11.97 11.04 -10.26
C GLY A 124 12.67 9.83 -9.67
N LEU A 125 13.32 9.02 -10.51
CA LEU A 125 14.07 7.85 -10.03
C LEU A 125 15.24 8.25 -9.12
N ARG A 126 15.95 9.32 -9.45
CA ARG A 126 17.04 9.87 -8.61
C ARG A 126 16.49 10.33 -7.25
N THR A 127 15.40 11.09 -7.25
CA THR A 127 14.76 11.56 -6.02
C THR A 127 14.31 10.38 -5.14
N ILE A 128 13.73 9.33 -5.73
CA ILE A 128 13.38 8.10 -4.99
C ILE A 128 14.63 7.47 -4.37
N GLY A 129 15.73 7.41 -5.12
CA GLY A 129 17.01 6.90 -4.60
C GLY A 129 17.54 7.70 -3.42
N GLU A 130 17.53 9.03 -3.51
CA GLU A 130 17.98 9.93 -2.44
C GLU A 130 17.09 9.83 -1.19
N ILE A 131 15.77 9.73 -1.37
CA ILE A 131 14.83 9.48 -0.28
C ILE A 131 15.10 8.12 0.36
N SER A 132 15.32 7.09 -0.46
CA SER A 132 15.64 5.74 0.03
C SER A 132 16.91 5.73 0.88
N GLU A 133 17.95 6.38 0.42
CA GLU A 133 19.22 6.49 1.15
C GLU A 133 19.05 7.18 2.50
N LYS A 134 18.30 8.28 2.54
CA LYS A 134 18.15 9.11 3.75
C LYS A 134 17.14 8.54 4.75
N HIS A 135 16.01 7.99 4.25
CA HIS A 135 14.84 7.72 5.08
C HIS A 135 14.38 6.27 5.06
N ALA A 136 14.87 5.41 4.13
CA ALA A 136 14.39 4.06 3.92
C ALA A 136 15.50 3.00 3.93
N ARG A 137 16.55 3.20 4.73
CA ARG A 137 17.68 2.27 4.89
C ARG A 137 18.35 1.87 3.56
N ASN A 138 18.37 2.79 2.59
CA ASN A 138 18.96 2.60 1.27
C ASN A 138 18.34 1.40 0.51
N THR A 139 17.03 1.17 0.67
CA THR A 139 16.30 0.11 -0.02
C THR A 139 15.00 0.63 -0.62
N ALA A 140 14.61 0.09 -1.77
CA ALA A 140 13.35 0.37 -2.41
C ALA A 140 12.89 -0.87 -3.19
N ASP A 141 11.61 -1.20 -3.15
CA ASP A 141 11.03 -2.33 -3.85
C ASP A 141 10.17 -1.86 -5.03
N PHE A 142 10.47 -2.35 -6.22
CA PHE A 142 9.59 -2.22 -7.36
C PHE A 142 8.52 -3.31 -7.30
N THR A 143 7.27 -2.91 -7.44
CA THR A 143 6.16 -3.85 -7.35
C THR A 143 5.63 -4.23 -8.73
N ASP A 144 5.03 -5.40 -8.84
CA ASP A 144 4.29 -5.86 -10.04
C ASP A 144 3.08 -4.97 -10.38
N ARG A 145 2.65 -4.09 -9.47
CA ARG A 145 1.68 -3.02 -9.73
C ARG A 145 2.31 -1.71 -10.19
N GLN A 146 3.54 -1.75 -10.67
CA GLN A 146 4.24 -0.59 -11.21
C GLN A 146 4.37 0.59 -10.21
N ASN A 147 4.58 0.29 -8.94
CA ASN A 147 4.83 1.27 -7.89
C ASN A 147 6.20 1.04 -7.27
N VAL A 148 6.68 2.03 -6.52
CA VAL A 148 7.84 1.87 -5.66
C VAL A 148 7.39 1.85 -4.21
N GLN A 149 7.92 0.93 -3.41
CA GLN A 149 7.71 0.87 -1.97
C GLN A 149 9.00 1.24 -1.26
N LEU A 150 8.87 2.17 -0.31
CA LEU A 150 9.90 2.49 0.66
C LEU A 150 9.49 1.93 2.01
N HIS A 151 10.45 1.39 2.75
CA HIS A 151 10.22 0.78 4.06
C HIS A 151 10.95 1.56 5.15
N TRP A 152 10.56 1.33 6.40
CA TRP A 152 11.13 1.95 7.60
C TRP A 152 11.02 3.47 7.65
N ILE A 153 10.02 4.03 6.98
CA ILE A 153 9.74 5.46 7.01
C ILE A 153 9.26 5.85 8.41
N ARG A 154 9.87 6.88 8.98
CA ARG A 154 9.42 7.48 10.22
C ARG A 154 8.35 8.52 9.95
N ILE A 155 7.40 8.65 10.86
CA ILE A 155 6.32 9.64 10.70
C ILE A 155 6.86 11.08 10.60
N GLU A 156 7.95 11.36 11.29
CA GLU A 156 8.60 12.67 11.30
C GLU A 156 9.17 13.05 9.93
N ASP A 157 9.55 12.07 9.13
CA ASP A 157 10.17 12.27 7.82
C ASP A 157 9.13 12.45 6.69
N VAL A 158 7.88 12.05 6.92
CA VAL A 158 6.83 12.01 5.89
C VAL A 158 6.60 13.34 5.18
N PRO A 159 6.47 14.49 5.89
CA PRO A 159 6.29 15.78 5.21
C PRO A 159 7.44 16.13 4.26
N THR A 160 8.68 15.87 4.68
CA THR A 160 9.87 16.11 3.87
C THR A 160 9.88 15.23 2.62
N ILE A 161 9.56 13.96 2.78
CA ILE A 161 9.47 13.00 1.67
C ILE A 161 8.42 13.45 0.64
N TRP A 162 7.24 13.86 1.09
CA TRP A 162 6.20 14.38 0.20
C TRP A 162 6.63 15.63 -0.58
N ASP A 163 7.31 16.54 0.11
CA ASP A 163 7.81 17.77 -0.51
C ASP A 163 8.90 17.48 -1.58
N GLU A 164 9.79 16.52 -1.33
CA GLU A 164 10.79 16.09 -2.31
C GLU A 164 10.13 15.37 -3.51
N LEU A 165 9.17 14.49 -3.28
CA LEU A 165 8.43 13.82 -4.34
C LEU A 165 7.66 14.81 -5.21
N ALA A 166 7.02 15.80 -4.62
CA ALA A 166 6.24 16.82 -5.33
C ALA A 166 7.10 17.64 -6.30
N LYS A 167 8.37 17.92 -5.98
CA LYS A 167 9.30 18.65 -6.88
C LYS A 167 9.52 17.95 -8.22
N VAL A 168 9.32 16.63 -8.26
CA VAL A 168 9.50 15.82 -9.47
C VAL A 168 8.18 15.26 -10.02
N GLY A 169 7.03 15.77 -9.51
CA GLY A 169 5.70 15.37 -9.95
C GLY A 169 5.27 13.97 -9.50
N LEU A 170 5.86 13.48 -8.41
CA LEU A 170 5.51 12.20 -7.78
C LEU A 170 4.75 12.43 -6.48
N ASP A 171 3.97 11.43 -6.07
CA ASP A 171 3.26 11.40 -4.80
C ASP A 171 3.06 9.97 -4.30
N SER A 172 2.56 9.84 -3.06
CA SER A 172 2.19 8.55 -2.46
C SER A 172 0.67 8.36 -2.37
N PHE A 173 -0.12 9.35 -2.78
CA PHE A 173 -1.56 9.35 -2.59
C PHE A 173 -2.23 8.30 -3.45
N PHE A 174 -3.31 7.70 -2.92
CA PHE A 174 -4.04 6.62 -3.59
C PHE A 174 -3.19 5.42 -4.02
N GLY A 175 -1.99 5.29 -3.53
CA GLY A 175 -1.15 4.12 -3.79
C GLY A 175 -1.71 2.82 -3.19
N CYS A 176 -2.61 2.92 -2.20
CA CYS A 176 -3.07 1.82 -1.37
C CYS A 176 -4.53 1.97 -0.92
N GLY A 177 -5.11 0.85 -0.49
CA GLY A 177 -6.40 0.83 0.22
C GLY A 177 -7.62 0.79 -0.67
N ASP A 178 -8.73 1.28 -0.13
CA ASP A 178 -10.06 1.32 -0.75
C ASP A 178 -10.24 2.64 -1.53
N VAL A 179 -9.35 2.90 -2.46
CA VAL A 179 -9.31 4.12 -3.28
C VAL A 179 -9.05 3.75 -4.72
N PRO A 180 -9.32 4.63 -5.68
CA PRO A 180 -8.86 4.47 -7.04
C PRO A 180 -7.34 4.30 -7.04
N ARG A 181 -6.88 3.07 -7.29
CA ARG A 181 -5.45 2.74 -7.25
C ARG A 181 -4.74 3.20 -8.52
N VAL A 182 -3.41 3.07 -8.51
CA VAL A 182 -2.57 3.25 -9.67
C VAL A 182 -3.14 2.53 -10.90
N ILE A 183 -3.14 3.20 -12.03
CA ILE A 183 -3.57 2.66 -13.31
C ILE A 183 -2.39 1.95 -13.95
N LEU A 184 -2.53 0.66 -14.21
CA LEU A 184 -1.48 -0.14 -14.81
C LEU A 184 -1.47 0.10 -16.34
N GLY A 185 -0.28 0.18 -16.88
CA GLY A 185 -0.04 0.26 -18.32
C GLY A 185 0.89 -0.84 -18.81
N SER A 186 1.06 -0.93 -20.10
CA SER A 186 2.09 -1.82 -20.68
C SER A 186 3.48 -1.31 -20.29
N PRO A 187 4.40 -2.15 -19.80
CA PRO A 187 5.77 -1.73 -19.49
C PRO A 187 6.57 -1.32 -20.75
N VAL A 188 6.06 -1.64 -21.91
CA VAL A 188 6.65 -1.30 -23.22
C VAL A 188 5.77 -0.33 -24.02
N ALA A 189 4.86 0.37 -23.36
CA ALA A 189 3.99 1.35 -24.01
C ALA A 189 4.80 2.44 -24.74
N GLY A 190 4.47 2.69 -25.99
CA GLY A 190 5.11 3.66 -26.87
C GLY A 190 6.47 3.24 -27.43
N ILE A 191 6.94 2.00 -27.17
CA ILE A 191 8.21 1.46 -27.68
C ILE A 191 8.08 0.10 -28.35
N ALA A 192 7.01 -0.64 -28.08
CA ALA A 192 6.77 -1.95 -28.68
C ALA A 192 6.42 -1.80 -30.17
N LYS A 193 7.10 -2.57 -31.04
CA LYS A 193 6.90 -2.53 -32.50
C LYS A 193 5.50 -2.96 -32.92
N ASP A 194 4.86 -3.84 -32.18
CA ASP A 194 3.55 -4.45 -32.39
C ASP A 194 2.45 -3.79 -31.57
N GLU A 195 2.71 -2.61 -30.98
CA GLU A 195 1.72 -1.86 -30.22
C GLU A 195 0.60 -1.38 -31.17
N ILE A 196 -0.64 -1.73 -30.84
CA ILE A 196 -1.82 -1.33 -31.61
C ILE A 196 -2.32 0.05 -31.14
N ILE A 197 -2.29 0.29 -29.82
CA ILE A 197 -2.78 1.52 -29.21
C ILE A 197 -1.86 1.89 -28.03
N ASP A 198 -1.34 3.11 -28.03
CA ASP A 198 -0.66 3.67 -26.85
C ASP A 198 -1.70 4.05 -25.79
N GLY A 199 -1.69 3.34 -24.68
CA GLY A 199 -2.62 3.57 -23.56
C GLY A 199 -2.26 4.75 -22.65
N ARG A 200 -1.05 5.30 -22.76
CA ARG A 200 -0.56 6.37 -21.86
C ARG A 200 -1.43 7.64 -21.86
N PRO A 201 -1.92 8.15 -23.01
CA PRO A 201 -2.82 9.30 -23.01
C PRO A 201 -4.14 9.06 -22.28
N ALA A 202 -4.67 7.83 -22.36
CA ALA A 202 -5.88 7.44 -21.64
C ALA A 202 -5.64 7.38 -20.13
N ILE A 203 -4.51 6.81 -19.69
CA ILE A 203 -4.10 6.76 -18.28
C ILE A 203 -4.00 8.18 -17.70
N GLU A 204 -3.34 9.10 -18.40
CA GLU A 204 -3.21 10.50 -17.96
C GLU A 204 -4.57 11.21 -17.87
N LYS A 205 -5.48 10.93 -18.80
CA LYS A 205 -6.83 11.48 -18.77
C LYS A 205 -7.63 10.97 -17.57
N ILE A 206 -7.64 9.66 -17.34
CA ILE A 206 -8.33 9.03 -16.21
C ILE A 206 -7.75 9.57 -14.90
N LYS A 207 -6.42 9.67 -14.81
CA LYS A 207 -5.73 10.22 -13.64
C LYS A 207 -6.21 11.63 -13.32
N LYS A 208 -6.31 12.51 -14.32
CA LYS A 208 -6.74 13.89 -14.13
C LYS A 208 -8.21 14.01 -13.72
N GLU A 209 -9.05 13.11 -14.16
CA GLU A 209 -10.49 13.16 -13.91
C GLU A 209 -10.88 12.51 -12.59
N LEU A 210 -10.19 11.43 -12.18
CA LEU A 210 -10.60 10.62 -11.02
C LEU A 210 -9.76 10.86 -9.76
N LEU A 211 -8.48 11.20 -9.89
CA LEU A 211 -7.59 11.20 -8.74
C LEU A 211 -7.52 12.50 -7.95
N PRO A 212 -7.82 13.70 -8.50
CA PRO A 212 -7.84 14.93 -7.71
C PRO A 212 -9.09 15.08 -6.85
N ASP A 213 -10.11 14.28 -7.10
CA ASP A 213 -11.38 14.41 -6.39
C ASP A 213 -11.36 13.64 -5.06
N PRO A 214 -11.34 14.35 -3.91
CA PRO A 214 -11.39 13.71 -2.60
C PRO A 214 -12.67 12.89 -2.40
N GLU A 215 -13.76 13.20 -3.11
CA GLU A 215 -15.03 12.48 -3.01
C GLU A 215 -14.98 11.10 -3.70
N PHE A 216 -14.12 10.93 -4.69
CA PHE A 216 -13.95 9.62 -5.36
C PHE A 216 -13.29 8.56 -4.49
N GLY A 217 -12.69 8.96 -3.40
CA GLY A 217 -12.07 8.06 -2.45
C GLY A 217 -12.94 7.74 -1.23
N ASN A 218 -14.13 8.29 -1.14
CA ASN A 218 -15.07 8.04 -0.04
C ASN A 218 -15.94 6.82 -0.27
#